data_2dbee4aab1f579aeeca50521621900a4
#
_entry.id   2dbee4aab1f579aeeca50521621900a4
#
_cell.length_a   1.000
_cell.length_b   1.000
_cell.length_c   1.000
_cell.angle_alpha   90.00
_cell.angle_beta   90.00
_cell.angle_gamma   90.00
#
_symmetry.space_group_name_H-M   'P 1'
#
loop_
_entity.id
_entity.type
_entity.pdbx_description
1 polymer ?
#
loop_
_entity_poly.entity_id
_entity_poly.type
_entity_poly.pdbx_seq_one_letter_code
_entity_poly.pdbx_strand_id
1 'polypeptide(L)' 'AKISQGAYSQAGIPDVMFIKDGHYFGFEVKRPVVGIRSKLQEQTARMIQAAGGTAAFVCWPEEAIREVEEYEKSQR' A
#
# COMPACT_ATOMS: atom_id res chain seq x y z
N ALA A 1 -10.90 16.03 -13.50
CA ALA A 1 -9.65 16.39 -14.06
C ALA A 1 -8.89 15.20 -14.51
N LYS A 2 -8.15 15.39 -15.53
CA LYS A 2 -7.34 14.33 -16.01
C LYS A 2 -6.14 14.15 -15.12
N ILE A 3 -6.04 12.99 -14.59
CA ILE A 3 -4.87 12.68 -13.81
C ILE A 3 -3.75 12.30 -14.74
N SER A 4 -2.64 12.95 -14.56
CA SER A 4 -1.50 12.65 -15.40
C SER A 4 -0.99 11.25 -15.10
N GLN A 5 -1.09 10.40 -16.07
CA GLN A 5 -0.62 9.02 -15.90
C GLN A 5 0.87 9.00 -15.61
N GLY A 6 1.61 9.84 -16.28
CA GLY A 6 3.03 9.89 -16.07
C GLY A 6 3.40 10.28 -14.65
N ALA A 7 2.67 11.24 -14.09
CA ALA A 7 2.97 11.70 -12.73
C ALA A 7 2.62 10.64 -11.68
N TYR A 8 1.59 9.87 -11.96
CA TYR A 8 1.11 8.93 -10.95
C TYR A 8 1.58 7.50 -11.15
N SER A 9 2.17 7.21 -12.27
CA SER A 9 2.70 5.88 -12.52
C SER A 9 4.16 5.78 -12.19
N GLN A 10 4.65 6.67 -11.33
CA GLN A 10 6.04 6.67 -10.97
C GLN A 10 6.34 5.65 -9.90
N ALA A 11 7.62 5.32 -9.79
CA ALA A 11 8.07 4.39 -8.77
C ALA A 11 7.70 4.92 -7.40
N GLY A 12 7.32 4.02 -6.53
CA GLY A 12 6.96 4.38 -5.17
C GLY A 12 5.48 4.44 -4.90
N ILE A 13 4.66 4.53 -5.95
CA ILE A 13 3.21 4.54 -5.78
C ILE A 13 2.73 3.11 -5.58
N PRO A 14 1.91 2.84 -4.56
CA PRO A 14 1.39 1.49 -4.35
C PRO A 14 0.55 1.02 -5.54
N ASP A 15 0.59 -0.27 -5.81
CA ASP A 15 -0.20 -0.87 -6.89
C ASP A 15 -1.69 -0.82 -6.61
N VAL A 16 -2.06 -0.97 -5.36
CA VAL A 16 -3.46 -0.98 -4.93
C VAL A 16 -3.62 0.04 -3.83
N MET A 17 -4.55 0.97 -4.02
CA MET A 17 -4.82 2.01 -3.04
C MET A 17 -6.31 2.15 -2.86
N PHE A 18 -6.76 2.28 -1.62
CA PHE A 18 -8.16 2.53 -1.35
C PHE A 18 -8.34 3.09 0.05
N ILE A 19 -9.52 3.65 0.28
CA ILE A 19 -9.89 4.16 1.59
C ILE A 19 -11.11 3.38 2.05
N LYS A 20 -11.05 2.88 3.26
CA LYS A 20 -12.16 2.16 3.86
C LYS A 20 -12.40 2.72 5.26
N ASP A 21 -13.61 3.17 5.51
CA ASP A 21 -13.99 3.75 6.79
C ASP A 21 -13.04 4.86 7.22
N GLY A 22 -12.65 5.68 6.25
CA GLY A 22 -11.79 6.82 6.50
C GLY A 22 -10.32 6.50 6.64
N HIS A 23 -9.93 5.24 6.50
CA HIS A 23 -8.54 4.85 6.64
C HIS A 23 -7.94 4.48 5.28
N TYR A 24 -6.74 4.96 5.03
CA TYR A 24 -6.05 4.71 3.77
C TYR A 24 -5.28 3.40 3.83
N PHE A 25 -5.41 2.61 2.78
CA PHE A 25 -4.64 1.37 2.60
C PHE A 25 -3.90 1.44 1.28
N GLY A 26 -2.61 1.16 1.32
CA GLY A 26 -1.80 1.07 0.12
C GLY A 26 -1.01 -0.22 0.13
N PHE A 27 -1.18 -1.04 -0.88
CA PHE A 27 -0.49 -2.32 -0.96
C PHE A 27 0.35 -2.39 -2.22
N GLU A 28 1.61 -2.78 -2.04
CA GLU A 28 2.51 -3.01 -3.14
C GLU A 28 2.55 -4.51 -3.38
N VAL A 29 2.22 -4.94 -4.60
CA VAL A 29 2.17 -6.37 -4.92
C VAL A 29 3.53 -6.80 -5.44
N LYS A 30 4.10 -7.83 -4.83
CA LYS A 30 5.41 -8.35 -5.21
C LYS A 30 5.31 -9.82 -5.52
N ARG A 31 6.07 -10.27 -6.52
CA ARG A 31 6.17 -11.69 -6.80
C ARG A 31 7.05 -12.33 -5.74
N PRO A 32 6.67 -13.52 -5.25
CA PRO A 32 7.43 -14.14 -4.17
C PRO A 32 8.89 -14.41 -4.51
N VAL A 33 9.17 -14.73 -5.77
CA VAL A 33 10.51 -15.13 -6.15
C VAL A 33 11.40 -13.98 -6.58
N VAL A 34 10.79 -12.98 -7.26
CA VAL A 34 11.57 -11.91 -7.86
C VAL A 34 11.21 -10.54 -7.36
N GLY A 35 10.35 -10.45 -6.36
CA GLY A 35 9.93 -9.17 -5.85
C GLY A 35 11.05 -8.49 -5.07
N ILE A 36 11.46 -7.31 -5.51
CA ILE A 36 12.49 -6.53 -4.85
C ILE A 36 11.90 -5.18 -4.49
N ARG A 37 12.04 -4.79 -3.24
CA ARG A 37 11.56 -3.50 -2.79
C ARG A 37 12.54 -2.43 -3.19
N SER A 38 12.05 -1.40 -3.86
CA SER A 38 12.89 -0.25 -4.16
C SER A 38 12.92 0.65 -2.93
N LYS A 39 13.95 1.48 -2.84
CA LYS A 39 14.04 2.46 -1.77
C LYS A 39 12.85 3.40 -1.80
N LEU A 40 12.43 3.78 -3.00
CA LEU A 40 11.32 4.70 -3.15
C LEU A 40 10.03 4.11 -2.63
N GLN A 41 9.79 2.83 -2.90
CA GLN A 41 8.62 2.16 -2.38
C GLN A 41 8.63 2.09 -0.86
N GLU A 42 9.81 1.81 -0.30
CA GLU A 42 9.93 1.76 1.15
C GLU A 42 9.71 3.11 1.80
N GLN A 43 10.23 4.16 1.18
CA GLN A 43 10.01 5.51 1.68
C GLN A 43 8.53 5.87 1.65
N THR A 44 7.85 5.55 0.55
CA THR A 44 6.43 5.84 0.43
C THR A 44 5.64 5.09 1.50
N ALA A 45 5.97 3.82 1.72
CA ALA A 45 5.30 3.05 2.75
C ALA A 45 5.47 3.68 4.13
N ARG A 46 6.68 4.13 4.44
CA ARG A 46 6.93 4.77 5.73
C ARG A 46 6.17 6.08 5.87
N MET A 47 6.08 6.84 4.78
CA MET A 47 5.33 8.09 4.81
C MET A 47 3.84 7.85 5.06
N ILE A 48 3.30 6.84 4.41
CA ILE A 48 1.89 6.48 4.60
C ILE A 48 1.66 6.08 6.05
N GLN A 49 2.54 5.26 6.60
CA GLN A 49 2.41 4.80 7.98
C GLN A 49 2.54 5.97 8.95
N ALA A 50 3.45 6.88 8.70
CA ALA A 50 3.63 8.04 9.56
C ALA A 50 2.41 8.95 9.53
N ALA A 51 1.70 8.98 8.41
CA ALA A 51 0.50 9.80 8.28
C ALA A 51 -0.74 9.10 8.83
N GLY A 52 -0.61 7.88 9.36
CA GLY A 52 -1.71 7.17 9.95
C GLY A 52 -2.37 6.16 9.05
N GLY A 53 -1.86 5.95 7.85
CA GLY A 53 -2.41 4.95 6.94
C GLY A 53 -1.75 3.59 7.11
N THR A 54 -2.23 2.62 6.36
CA THR A 54 -1.65 1.29 6.31
C THR A 54 -0.95 1.10 4.98
N ALA A 55 0.30 0.66 5.03
CA ALA A 55 1.05 0.36 3.82
C ALA A 55 1.79 -0.95 4.05
N ALA A 56 1.74 -1.82 3.05
CA ALA A 56 2.36 -3.14 3.19
C ALA A 56 2.78 -3.66 1.82
N PHE A 57 3.78 -4.53 1.83
CA PHE A 57 4.19 -5.27 0.66
C PHE A 57 3.58 -6.65 0.76
N VAL A 58 2.83 -7.04 -0.25
CA VAL A 58 2.12 -8.33 -0.22
C VAL A 58 2.43 -9.13 -1.48
N CYS A 59 2.37 -10.45 -1.34
CA CYS A 59 2.53 -11.35 -2.49
C CYS A 59 1.18 -11.92 -2.92
N TRP A 60 0.27 -12.08 -1.98
CA TRP A 60 -0.99 -12.76 -2.22
C TRP A 60 -2.15 -11.92 -1.72
N PRO A 61 -3.33 -12.03 -2.34
CA PRO A 61 -4.50 -11.26 -1.90
C PRO A 61 -4.85 -11.49 -0.43
N GLU A 62 -4.62 -12.70 0.06
CA GLU A 62 -4.93 -13.01 1.46
C GLU A 62 -4.15 -12.14 2.43
N GLU A 63 -2.94 -11.76 2.04
CA GLU A 63 -2.13 -10.90 2.90
C GLU A 63 -2.73 -9.51 3.02
N ALA A 64 -3.25 -8.99 1.91
CA ALA A 64 -3.90 -7.68 1.94
C ALA A 64 -5.16 -7.74 2.79
N ILE A 65 -5.94 -8.80 2.65
CA ILE A 65 -7.15 -8.98 3.45
C ILE A 65 -6.80 -9.02 4.93
N ARG A 66 -5.73 -9.72 5.27
CA ARG A 66 -5.30 -9.80 6.65
C ARG A 66 -4.92 -8.44 7.21
N GLU A 67 -4.26 -7.60 6.41
CA GLU A 67 -3.90 -6.27 6.86
C GLU A 67 -5.14 -5.44 7.19
N VAL A 68 -6.16 -5.54 6.34
CA VAL A 68 -7.40 -4.83 6.58
C VAL A 68 -8.07 -5.33 7.85
N GLU A 69 -8.11 -6.65 8.03
CA GLU A 69 -8.73 -7.23 9.22
C GLU A 69 -8.00 -6.85 10.50
N GLU A 70 -6.68 -6.82 10.44
CA GLU A 70 -5.89 -6.43 11.60
C GLU A 70 -6.14 -4.98 11.98
N TYR A 71 -6.25 -4.11 10.99
CA TYR A 71 -6.59 -2.73 11.27
C TYR A 71 -7.96 -2.64 11.94
N GLU A 72 -8.94 -3.37 11.39
CA GLU A 72 -10.29 -3.33 11.93
C GLU A 72 -10.33 -3.82 13.36
N LYS A 73 -9.56 -4.85 13.68
CA LYS A 73 -9.46 -5.33 15.04
C LYS A 73 -8.88 -4.28 15.97
N SER A 74 -7.89 -3.55 15.50
CA SER A 74 -7.21 -2.57 16.34
C SER A 74 -8.10 -1.37 16.66
N GLN A 75 -9.21 -1.23 15.94
CA GLN A 75 -10.15 -0.13 16.17
C GLN A 75 -11.29 -0.48 17.10
N ARG A 76 -11.35 -1.68 17.62
CA ARG A 76 -12.40 -2.08 18.54
C ARG A 76 -12.10 -1.69 19.96
#